data_9fe2b05f5b2787b197b1157d60fe12d7
#
_entry.id   9fe2b05f5b2787b197b1157d60fe12d7
#
_cell.length_a   1.000
_cell.length_b   1.000
_cell.length_c   1.000
_cell.angle_alpha   90.00
_cell.angle_beta   90.00
_cell.angle_gamma   90.00
#
_symmetry.space_group_name_H-M   'P 1'
#
loop_
_entity.id
_entity.type
_entity.pdbx_description
1 polymer ?
#
loop_
_entity_poly.entity_id
_entity_poly.type
_entity_poly.pdbx_seq_one_letter_code
_entity_poly.pdbx_strand_id
1 'polypeptide(L)'
;MSTHPTSFADWQVYPSKLDPIHVAWLKSAKKSKTAFAVADIEGVEISHKKFLTGVLLFSKKIEAYSPEQNIGLLLPSSGGGAIASIAILSLGKTLVNLNFTAGKKALSSAAKQAEVKHIYTSRKFLDKMFERGMDLESYFPDSKLLMLEDIREEISTLSRIVTLLKAILLPASMIQKSYFKEVSMNDTAAILFSSGSEGSPKGVELTHMNIAANAKQAAIELEAADSDVIMSTLPTFHAFGFAITTLMPLSEGIPIVCHADPKDVSTISSGIQKYSGTILVGTPTFLRMYTISKKVTYESMQSLRLVVAGAEKLRSEVRDGFEKKFKMPVYEGYGTTETSPGASVNLPDI
;
A
#
# COMPACT_ATOMS: atom_id res chain seq x y z
N MET A 1 -17.58 22.85 -9.41
CA MET A 1 -17.41 22.66 -10.87
C MET A 1 -16.97 21.21 -11.03
N SER A 2 -17.69 20.41 -11.80
CA SER A 2 -17.36 19.00 -12.05
C SER A 2 -15.97 18.94 -12.71
N THR A 3 -15.05 18.20 -12.09
CA THR A 3 -13.68 17.96 -12.62
C THR A 3 -13.65 16.73 -13.54
N HIS A 4 -14.82 16.29 -14.02
CA HIS A 4 -14.86 15.18 -14.97
C HIS A 4 -14.10 15.53 -16.24
N PRO A 5 -13.26 14.61 -16.73
CA PRO A 5 -12.63 14.76 -18.02
C PRO A 5 -13.69 15.02 -19.10
N THR A 6 -13.55 16.11 -19.82
CA THR A 6 -14.54 16.57 -20.80
C THR A 6 -14.37 15.93 -22.18
N SER A 7 -13.28 15.18 -22.37
CA SER A 7 -12.99 14.50 -23.63
C SER A 7 -12.38 13.12 -23.38
N PHE A 8 -12.53 12.20 -24.33
CA PHE A 8 -11.90 10.87 -24.27
C PHE A 8 -10.37 10.95 -24.09
N ALA A 9 -9.72 12.00 -24.59
CA ALA A 9 -8.29 12.24 -24.43
C ALA A 9 -7.90 12.48 -22.96
N ASP A 10 -8.78 13.02 -22.14
CA ASP A 10 -8.51 13.33 -20.72
C ASP A 10 -8.45 12.05 -19.85
N TRP A 11 -9.04 10.95 -20.35
CA TRP A 11 -9.04 9.64 -19.71
C TRP A 11 -7.82 8.78 -20.10
N GLN A 12 -6.98 9.25 -21.01
CA GLN A 12 -5.82 8.49 -21.48
C GLN A 12 -4.61 8.67 -20.57
N VAL A 13 -4.06 7.55 -20.12
CA VAL A 13 -2.76 7.51 -19.44
C VAL A 13 -1.68 7.28 -20.50
N TYR A 14 -0.84 8.27 -20.71
CA TYR A 14 0.27 8.19 -21.68
C TYR A 14 1.52 7.62 -21.00
N PRO A 15 2.01 6.44 -21.41
CA PRO A 15 3.19 5.81 -20.80
C PRO A 15 4.42 6.71 -20.76
N SER A 16 4.63 7.52 -21.78
CA SER A 16 5.77 8.47 -21.88
C SER A 16 5.72 9.63 -20.87
N LYS A 17 4.60 9.82 -20.20
CA LYS A 17 4.40 10.87 -19.17
C LYS A 17 4.44 10.32 -17.75
N LEU A 18 4.58 9.01 -17.59
CA LEU A 18 4.63 8.37 -16.29
C LEU A 18 6.04 8.36 -15.72
N ASP A 19 6.13 8.62 -14.43
CA ASP A 19 7.33 8.38 -13.63
C ASP A 19 7.23 7.00 -12.96
N PRO A 20 8.37 6.37 -12.61
CA PRO A 20 8.35 5.26 -11.65
C PRO A 20 7.63 5.67 -10.38
N ILE A 21 6.86 4.75 -9.78
CA ILE A 21 5.92 5.08 -8.69
C ILE A 21 6.57 5.81 -7.51
N HIS A 22 7.82 5.46 -7.15
CA HIS A 22 8.57 6.12 -6.08
C HIS A 22 9.01 7.54 -6.44
N VAL A 23 9.21 7.84 -7.74
CA VAL A 23 9.51 9.19 -8.24
C VAL A 23 8.24 10.03 -8.24
N ALA A 24 7.12 9.48 -8.71
CA ALA A 24 5.82 10.14 -8.65
C ALA A 24 5.48 10.51 -7.20
N TRP A 25 5.64 9.53 -6.26
CA TRP A 25 5.49 9.78 -4.82
C TRP A 25 6.38 10.91 -4.31
N LEU A 26 7.68 10.93 -4.65
CA LEU A 26 8.58 11.99 -4.19
C LEU A 26 8.10 13.38 -4.64
N LYS A 27 7.70 13.50 -5.91
CA LYS A 27 7.19 14.75 -6.47
C LYS A 27 5.93 15.22 -5.76
N SER A 28 5.00 14.31 -5.47
CA SER A 28 3.74 14.58 -4.78
C SER A 28 3.98 14.90 -3.30
N ALA A 29 4.81 14.14 -2.60
CA ALA A 29 5.17 14.37 -1.20
C ALA A 29 5.81 15.74 -0.95
N LYS A 30 6.56 16.28 -1.93
CA LYS A 30 7.17 17.62 -1.86
C LYS A 30 6.17 18.75 -2.11
N LYS A 31 5.05 18.48 -2.75
CA LYS A 31 4.00 19.44 -3.09
C LYS A 31 2.81 19.39 -2.13
N SER A 32 2.55 18.23 -1.54
CA SER A 32 1.37 18.00 -0.72
C SER A 32 1.32 18.94 0.49
N LYS A 33 0.12 19.44 0.76
CA LYS A 33 -0.23 20.32 1.88
C LYS A 33 -1.05 19.58 2.96
N THR A 34 -1.33 18.29 2.78
CA THR A 34 -2.09 17.50 3.75
C THR A 34 -1.34 17.39 5.08
N ALA A 35 -2.09 17.26 6.18
CA ALA A 35 -1.52 17.23 7.54
C ALA A 35 -0.56 16.05 7.76
N PHE A 36 -0.87 14.90 7.15
CA PHE A 36 -0.05 13.69 7.23
C PHE A 36 0.02 12.99 5.87
N ALA A 37 1.01 12.12 5.69
CA ALA A 37 1.11 11.21 4.54
C ALA A 37 0.51 9.84 4.88
N VAL A 38 0.84 9.35 6.07
CA VAL A 38 0.40 8.05 6.58
C VAL A 38 0.04 8.17 8.05
N ALA A 39 -1.05 7.56 8.45
CA ALA A 39 -1.42 7.36 9.85
C ALA A 39 -1.71 5.88 10.12
N ASP A 40 -1.21 5.35 11.22
CA ASP A 40 -1.67 4.08 11.76
C ASP A 40 -2.80 4.38 12.75
N ILE A 41 -3.97 3.75 12.64
CA ILE A 41 -5.16 4.08 13.46
C ILE A 41 -4.84 4.05 14.95
N GLU A 42 -4.12 3.04 15.40
CA GLU A 42 -3.69 2.84 16.79
C GLU A 42 -2.27 3.34 17.06
N GLY A 43 -1.66 4.03 16.11
CA GLY A 43 -0.26 4.44 16.15
C GLY A 43 -0.07 5.93 15.99
N VAL A 44 0.93 6.27 15.19
CA VAL A 44 1.36 7.65 14.98
C VAL A 44 1.00 8.16 13.59
N GLU A 45 0.78 9.46 13.51
CA GLU A 45 0.69 10.19 12.25
C GLU A 45 2.09 10.56 11.76
N ILE A 46 2.35 10.30 10.50
CA ILE A 46 3.63 10.55 9.85
C ILE A 46 3.42 11.61 8.78
N SER A 47 3.94 12.81 8.98
CA SER A 47 3.89 13.87 7.97
C SER A 47 4.73 13.51 6.74
N HIS A 48 4.45 14.13 5.58
CA HIS A 48 5.23 13.92 4.35
C HIS A 48 6.73 14.09 4.56
N LYS A 49 7.14 15.08 5.35
CA LYS A 49 8.56 15.33 5.66
C LYS A 49 9.18 14.18 6.47
N LYS A 50 8.48 13.69 7.49
CA LYS A 50 8.92 12.55 8.30
C LYS A 50 8.91 11.25 7.49
N PHE A 51 7.91 11.05 6.64
CA PHE A 51 7.83 9.89 5.77
C PHE A 51 9.03 9.87 4.79
N LEU A 52 9.28 10.98 4.11
CA LEU A 52 10.45 11.12 3.22
C LEU A 52 11.76 10.89 3.97
N THR A 53 11.90 11.45 5.18
CA THR A 53 13.08 11.21 6.03
C THR A 53 13.25 9.73 6.34
N GLY A 54 12.15 9.04 6.68
CA GLY A 54 12.14 7.60 6.91
C GLY A 54 12.60 6.80 5.69
N VAL A 55 12.06 7.13 4.52
CA VAL A 55 12.47 6.50 3.25
C VAL A 55 13.97 6.68 2.99
N LEU A 56 14.51 7.90 3.11
CA LEU A 56 15.93 8.19 2.86
C LEU A 56 16.87 7.51 3.87
N LEU A 57 16.45 7.39 5.12
CA LEU A 57 17.24 6.70 6.15
C LEU A 57 17.20 5.19 5.95
N PHE A 58 16.02 4.66 5.63
CA PHE A 58 15.83 3.22 5.47
C PHE A 58 16.48 2.71 4.17
N SER A 59 16.40 3.47 3.08
CA SER A 59 17.09 3.11 1.83
C SER A 59 18.59 2.92 2.02
N LYS A 60 19.26 3.78 2.79
CA LYS A 60 20.68 3.61 3.14
C LYS A 60 20.96 2.32 3.89
N LYS A 61 20.04 1.91 4.77
CA LYS A 61 20.19 0.68 5.54
C LYS A 61 19.96 -0.56 4.66
N ILE A 62 18.96 -0.51 3.76
CA ILE A 62 18.75 -1.56 2.77
C ILE A 62 20.00 -1.72 1.88
N GLU A 63 20.56 -0.62 1.37
CA GLU A 63 21.76 -0.66 0.53
C GLU A 63 22.97 -1.28 1.26
N ALA A 64 23.09 -1.06 2.57
CA ALA A 64 24.16 -1.61 3.38
C ALA A 64 23.99 -3.08 3.74
N TYR A 65 22.74 -3.54 3.95
CA TYR A 65 22.46 -4.89 4.48
C TYR A 65 22.05 -5.89 3.42
N SER A 66 21.47 -5.45 2.34
CA SER A 66 20.81 -6.30 1.36
C SER A 66 21.32 -5.98 -0.05
N PRO A 67 22.45 -6.59 -0.46
CA PRO A 67 23.03 -6.35 -1.79
C PRO A 67 22.19 -6.95 -2.94
N GLU A 68 21.38 -7.95 -2.67
CA GLU A 68 20.55 -8.64 -3.66
C GLU A 68 19.47 -7.74 -4.28
N GLN A 69 18.94 -8.17 -5.43
CA GLN A 69 17.90 -7.45 -6.18
C GLN A 69 16.53 -7.59 -5.52
N ASN A 70 16.16 -8.79 -5.08
CA ASN A 70 14.82 -9.09 -4.56
C ASN A 70 14.79 -9.00 -3.05
N ILE A 71 14.01 -8.07 -2.52
CA ILE A 71 13.90 -7.78 -1.09
C ILE A 71 12.55 -8.20 -0.56
N GLY A 72 12.55 -9.09 0.43
CA GLY A 72 11.33 -9.54 1.10
C GLY A 72 10.76 -8.49 2.05
N LEU A 73 9.45 -8.34 2.03
CA LEU A 73 8.71 -7.56 3.02
C LEU A 73 7.61 -8.44 3.62
N LEU A 74 7.67 -8.62 4.94
CA LEU A 74 6.74 -9.45 5.71
C LEU A 74 6.07 -8.57 6.78
N LEU A 75 5.15 -7.72 6.34
CA LEU A 75 4.47 -6.74 7.20
C LEU A 75 3.00 -6.59 6.81
N PRO A 76 2.13 -6.29 7.78
CA PRO A 76 0.77 -5.85 7.48
C PRO A 76 0.76 -4.42 6.94
N SER A 77 -0.42 -3.95 6.50
CA SER A 77 -0.64 -2.55 6.14
C SER A 77 -0.30 -1.65 7.33
N SER A 78 0.73 -0.80 7.17
CA SER A 78 1.27 0.06 8.23
C SER A 78 2.16 1.16 7.65
N GLY A 79 2.37 2.22 8.43
CA GLY A 79 3.31 3.29 8.07
C GLY A 79 4.75 2.80 7.86
N GLY A 80 5.20 1.85 8.69
CA GLY A 80 6.51 1.20 8.52
C GLY A 80 6.62 0.41 7.22
N GLY A 81 5.57 -0.35 6.87
CA GLY A 81 5.49 -1.10 5.61
C GLY A 81 5.48 -0.19 4.38
N ALA A 82 4.76 0.94 4.46
CA ALA A 82 4.73 1.94 3.39
C ALA A 82 6.11 2.59 3.17
N ILE A 83 6.80 2.98 4.26
CA ILE A 83 8.18 3.51 4.19
C ILE A 83 9.12 2.49 3.56
N ALA A 84 9.06 1.23 4.02
CA ALA A 84 9.90 0.15 3.50
C ALA A 84 9.67 -0.09 2.01
N SER A 85 8.41 -0.12 1.58
CA SER A 85 8.05 -0.32 0.17
C SER A 85 8.65 0.77 -0.73
N ILE A 86 8.46 2.03 -0.38
CA ILE A 86 9.02 3.14 -1.16
C ILE A 86 10.56 3.15 -1.11
N ALA A 87 11.17 2.81 0.04
CA ALA A 87 12.62 2.75 0.17
C ALA A 87 13.24 1.67 -0.73
N ILE A 88 12.65 0.48 -0.78
CA ILE A 88 13.09 -0.62 -1.66
C ILE A 88 12.99 -0.18 -3.13
N LEU A 89 11.84 0.36 -3.53
CA LEU A 89 11.61 0.82 -4.90
C LEU A 89 12.56 1.96 -5.30
N SER A 90 12.90 2.88 -4.36
CA SER A 90 13.81 3.99 -4.63
C SER A 90 15.26 3.57 -4.90
N LEU A 91 15.63 2.37 -4.50
CA LEU A 91 16.93 1.76 -4.77
C LEU A 91 16.95 0.94 -6.08
N GLY A 92 15.88 0.94 -6.85
CA GLY A 92 15.74 0.10 -8.05
C GLY A 92 15.70 -1.39 -7.73
N LYS A 93 15.36 -1.75 -6.49
CA LYS A 93 15.23 -3.14 -6.06
C LYS A 93 13.80 -3.62 -6.22
N THR A 94 13.65 -4.93 -6.40
CA THR A 94 12.35 -5.59 -6.55
C THR A 94 11.75 -5.89 -5.18
N LEU A 95 10.58 -5.34 -4.89
CA LEU A 95 9.84 -5.60 -3.66
C LEU A 95 9.08 -6.93 -3.76
N VAL A 96 9.36 -7.85 -2.85
CA VAL A 96 8.65 -9.12 -2.72
C VAL A 96 7.76 -9.09 -1.48
N ASN A 97 6.47 -8.80 -1.67
CA ASN A 97 5.50 -8.81 -0.58
C ASN A 97 5.09 -10.25 -0.26
N LEU A 98 5.45 -10.73 0.93
CA LEU A 98 5.23 -12.09 1.37
C LEU A 98 3.87 -12.24 2.07
N ASN A 99 3.04 -13.16 1.57
CA ASN A 99 1.71 -13.41 2.10
C ASN A 99 1.74 -14.23 3.40
N PHE A 100 1.80 -13.56 4.54
CA PHE A 100 1.85 -14.19 5.87
C PHE A 100 0.58 -14.95 6.27
N THR A 101 -0.49 -14.87 5.49
CA THR A 101 -1.71 -15.68 5.72
C THR A 101 -1.65 -17.02 4.99
N ALA A 102 -0.68 -17.21 4.11
CA ALA A 102 -0.43 -18.48 3.46
C ALA A 102 0.24 -19.47 4.43
N GLY A 103 -0.02 -20.75 4.24
CA GLY A 103 0.63 -21.80 5.06
C GLY A 103 2.15 -21.83 4.85
N LYS A 104 2.87 -22.39 5.84
CA LYS A 104 4.35 -22.46 5.87
C LYS A 104 4.97 -22.87 4.52
N LYS A 105 4.48 -23.97 3.92
CA LYS A 105 5.02 -24.52 2.67
C LYS A 105 4.91 -23.51 1.51
N ALA A 106 3.77 -22.83 1.39
CA ALA A 106 3.54 -21.85 0.34
C ALA A 106 4.42 -20.59 0.54
N LEU A 107 4.52 -20.11 1.78
CA LEU A 107 5.29 -18.91 2.09
C LEU A 107 6.80 -19.13 1.91
N SER A 108 7.33 -20.28 2.40
CA SER A 108 8.72 -20.67 2.17
C SER A 108 9.03 -20.87 0.69
N SER A 109 8.10 -21.48 -0.06
CA SER A 109 8.25 -21.66 -1.51
C SER A 109 8.28 -20.32 -2.25
N ALA A 110 7.44 -19.37 -1.88
CA ALA A 110 7.43 -18.04 -2.46
C ALA A 110 8.76 -17.30 -2.26
N ALA A 111 9.28 -17.29 -1.03
CA ALA A 111 10.57 -16.67 -0.72
C ALA A 111 11.73 -17.33 -1.51
N LYS A 112 11.71 -18.66 -1.65
CA LYS A 112 12.70 -19.40 -2.42
C LYS A 112 12.61 -19.12 -3.91
N GLN A 113 11.40 -19.11 -4.49
CA GLN A 113 11.18 -18.83 -5.91
C GLN A 113 11.66 -17.43 -6.29
N ALA A 114 11.40 -16.44 -5.42
CA ALA A 114 11.86 -15.08 -5.61
C ALA A 114 13.30 -14.84 -5.13
N GLU A 115 14.05 -15.88 -4.75
CA GLU A 115 15.45 -15.80 -4.31
C GLU A 115 15.68 -14.77 -3.18
N VAL A 116 14.69 -14.61 -2.30
CA VAL A 116 14.75 -13.63 -1.20
C VAL A 116 15.76 -14.06 -0.16
N LYS A 117 16.79 -13.24 0.07
CA LYS A 117 17.82 -13.47 1.10
C LYS A 117 17.59 -12.67 2.38
N HIS A 118 17.05 -11.47 2.26
CA HIS A 118 16.71 -10.63 3.39
C HIS A 118 15.21 -10.27 3.37
N ILE A 119 14.58 -10.39 4.54
CA ILE A 119 13.17 -10.11 4.76
C ILE A 119 13.05 -9.05 5.84
N TYR A 120 12.53 -7.89 5.50
CA TYR A 120 12.23 -6.85 6.47
C TYR A 120 10.88 -7.11 7.13
N THR A 121 10.87 -7.07 8.46
CA THR A 121 9.68 -7.33 9.27
C THR A 121 9.73 -6.54 10.59
N SER A 122 8.83 -6.78 11.52
CA SER A 122 8.71 -6.11 12.82
C SER A 122 8.55 -7.14 13.92
N ARG A 123 9.24 -6.93 15.07
CA ARG A 123 9.07 -7.79 16.25
C ARG A 123 7.62 -7.82 16.69
N LYS A 124 7.02 -6.64 16.85
CA LYS A 124 5.60 -6.54 17.24
C LYS A 124 4.67 -7.35 16.33
N PHE A 125 4.98 -7.40 15.03
CA PHE A 125 4.21 -8.19 14.09
C PHE A 125 4.46 -9.69 14.27
N LEU A 126 5.71 -10.12 14.39
CA LEU A 126 6.06 -11.52 14.58
C LEU A 126 5.48 -12.06 15.89
N ASP A 127 5.60 -11.32 17.00
CA ASP A 127 5.01 -11.67 18.30
C ASP A 127 3.49 -11.88 18.19
N LYS A 128 2.79 -10.95 17.53
CA LYS A 128 1.35 -11.06 17.31
C LYS A 128 0.97 -12.28 16.46
N MET A 129 1.81 -12.66 15.49
CA MET A 129 1.58 -13.86 14.69
C MET A 129 1.89 -15.14 15.47
N PHE A 130 2.91 -15.11 16.32
CA PHE A 130 3.25 -16.21 17.22
C PHE A 130 2.12 -16.48 18.24
N GLU A 131 1.54 -15.44 18.83
CA GLU A 131 0.36 -15.55 19.70
C GLU A 131 -0.85 -16.19 18.98
N ARG A 132 -0.93 -16.04 17.66
CA ARG A 132 -1.94 -16.69 16.80
C ARG A 132 -1.55 -18.10 16.34
N GLY A 133 -0.46 -18.66 16.87
CA GLY A 133 0.03 -20.00 16.55
C GLY A 133 0.86 -20.09 15.27
N MET A 134 1.36 -18.97 14.75
CA MET A 134 2.18 -18.91 13.53
C MET A 134 3.60 -18.45 13.85
N ASP A 135 4.54 -19.38 13.95
CA ASP A 135 5.97 -19.11 14.09
C ASP A 135 6.57 -18.77 12.69
N LEU A 136 6.36 -17.53 12.26
CA LEU A 136 6.80 -17.06 10.95
C LEU A 136 8.33 -17.09 10.78
N GLU A 137 9.11 -16.95 11.86
CA GLU A 137 10.58 -17.01 11.77
C GLU A 137 11.04 -18.36 11.26
N SER A 138 10.41 -19.45 11.73
CA SER A 138 10.74 -20.81 11.30
C SER A 138 10.38 -21.11 9.83
N TYR A 139 9.69 -20.18 9.14
CA TYR A 139 9.26 -20.39 7.75
C TYR A 139 10.34 -20.03 6.74
N PHE A 140 11.40 -19.33 7.14
CA PHE A 140 12.42 -18.79 6.25
C PHE A 140 13.85 -19.25 6.64
N PRO A 141 14.15 -20.54 6.57
CA PRO A 141 15.46 -21.06 6.99
C PRO A 141 16.63 -20.54 6.12
N ASP A 142 16.34 -20.15 4.89
CA ASP A 142 17.33 -19.70 3.91
C ASP A 142 17.40 -18.17 3.76
N SER A 143 16.59 -17.43 4.55
CA SER A 143 16.52 -15.99 4.50
C SER A 143 16.75 -15.37 5.89
N LYS A 144 17.42 -14.23 5.94
CA LYS A 144 17.65 -13.48 7.19
C LYS A 144 16.52 -12.48 7.42
N LEU A 145 15.87 -12.56 8.58
CA LEU A 145 14.89 -11.57 9.01
C LEU A 145 15.60 -10.36 9.60
N LEU A 146 15.23 -9.17 9.16
CA LEU A 146 15.76 -7.88 9.62
C LEU A 146 14.61 -7.09 10.25
N MET A 147 14.76 -6.77 11.54
CA MET A 147 13.74 -6.09 12.32
C MET A 147 13.81 -4.57 12.08
N LEU A 148 12.67 -3.96 11.72
CA LEU A 148 12.61 -2.51 11.52
C LEU A 148 12.97 -1.73 12.79
N GLU A 149 12.67 -2.29 13.96
CA GLU A 149 13.02 -1.72 15.25
C GLU A 149 14.52 -1.61 15.43
N ASP A 150 15.28 -2.66 15.14
CA ASP A 150 16.76 -2.67 15.24
C ASP A 150 17.38 -1.66 14.27
N ILE A 151 16.92 -1.66 13.03
CA ILE A 151 17.35 -0.69 12.02
C ILE A 151 17.10 0.74 12.49
N ARG A 152 15.94 0.99 13.11
CA ARG A 152 15.61 2.31 13.65
C ARG A 152 16.53 2.72 14.80
N GLU A 153 16.89 1.80 15.68
CA GLU A 153 17.81 2.06 16.83
C GLU A 153 19.23 2.39 16.37
N GLU A 154 19.71 1.75 15.32
CA GLU A 154 21.02 2.01 14.73
C GLU A 154 21.14 3.40 14.07
N ILE A 155 20.03 4.07 13.79
CA ILE A 155 20.05 5.40 13.18
C ILE A 155 20.27 6.46 14.25
N SER A 156 21.44 7.10 14.25
CA SER A 156 21.77 8.15 15.20
C SER A 156 20.85 9.36 15.10
N THR A 157 20.65 10.05 16.20
CA THR A 157 19.84 11.29 16.25
C THR A 157 20.36 12.34 15.28
N LEU A 158 21.68 12.50 15.16
CA LEU A 158 22.28 13.42 14.20
C LEU A 158 21.91 13.06 12.76
N SER A 159 21.98 11.78 12.40
CA SER A 159 21.58 11.31 11.05
C SER A 159 20.10 11.61 10.77
N ARG A 160 19.22 11.44 11.76
CA ARG A 160 17.79 11.78 11.64
C ARG A 160 17.58 13.27 11.39
N ILE A 161 18.25 14.14 12.16
CA ILE A 161 18.13 15.59 12.02
C ILE A 161 18.67 16.06 10.67
N VAL A 162 19.87 15.62 10.29
CA VAL A 162 20.47 16.00 9.00
C VAL A 162 19.62 15.54 7.82
N THR A 163 19.09 14.31 7.89
CA THR A 163 18.24 13.80 6.80
C THR A 163 16.88 14.51 6.76
N LEU A 164 16.32 14.86 7.91
CA LEU A 164 15.10 15.69 7.96
C LEU A 164 15.31 17.07 7.33
N LEU A 165 16.45 17.73 7.65
CA LEU A 165 16.80 19.01 7.02
C LEU A 165 16.94 18.87 5.50
N LYS A 166 17.58 17.81 5.01
CA LYS A 166 17.67 17.51 3.57
C LYS A 166 16.28 17.27 2.95
N ALA A 167 15.42 16.50 3.61
CA ALA A 167 14.06 16.26 3.17
C ALA A 167 13.22 17.55 3.08
N ILE A 168 13.48 18.53 3.93
CA ILE A 168 12.81 19.84 3.93
C ILE A 168 13.39 20.75 2.84
N LEU A 169 14.71 20.92 2.81
CA LEU A 169 15.38 21.97 2.06
C LEU A 169 15.67 21.63 0.60
N LEU A 170 15.97 20.35 0.30
CA LEU A 170 16.34 19.97 -1.05
C LEU A 170 15.10 19.84 -1.94
N PRO A 171 15.13 20.30 -3.20
CA PRO A 171 14.08 20.04 -4.17
C PRO A 171 14.03 18.55 -4.54
N ALA A 172 12.87 18.09 -5.04
CA ALA A 172 12.64 16.69 -5.41
C ALA A 172 13.70 16.17 -6.39
N SER A 173 14.11 16.96 -7.38
CA SER A 173 15.11 16.58 -8.38
C SER A 173 16.49 16.30 -7.75
N MET A 174 16.89 17.09 -6.76
CA MET A 174 18.17 16.85 -6.05
C MET A 174 18.10 15.60 -5.17
N ILE A 175 16.97 15.37 -4.49
CA ILE A 175 16.77 14.16 -3.69
C ILE A 175 16.80 12.93 -4.61
N GLN A 176 16.06 12.97 -5.72
CA GLN A 176 16.04 11.89 -6.71
C GLN A 176 17.46 11.58 -7.20
N LYS A 177 18.21 12.58 -7.66
CA LYS A 177 19.58 12.40 -8.17
C LYS A 177 20.56 11.85 -7.12
N SER A 178 20.38 12.23 -5.84
CA SER A 178 21.37 11.90 -4.80
C SER A 178 21.08 10.61 -4.04
N TYR A 179 19.81 10.16 -4.04
CA TYR A 179 19.38 9.06 -3.17
C TYR A 179 18.66 7.94 -3.91
N PHE A 180 18.09 8.19 -5.08
CA PHE A 180 17.35 7.18 -5.82
C PHE A 180 18.23 6.61 -6.94
N LYS A 181 18.08 5.34 -7.17
CA LYS A 181 18.71 4.70 -8.34
C LYS A 181 17.85 4.94 -9.58
N GLU A 182 18.51 5.11 -10.69
CA GLU A 182 17.84 5.19 -11.98
C GLU A 182 17.28 3.80 -12.35
N VAL A 183 16.03 3.77 -12.80
CA VAL A 183 15.33 2.54 -13.19
C VAL A 183 14.67 2.71 -14.54
N SER A 184 14.57 1.63 -15.29
CA SER A 184 13.71 1.57 -16.46
C SER A 184 12.26 1.33 -16.04
N MET A 185 11.32 1.89 -16.78
CA MET A 185 9.89 1.59 -16.57
C MET A 185 9.55 0.12 -16.81
N ASN A 186 10.40 -0.61 -17.53
CA ASN A 186 10.25 -2.04 -17.80
C ASN A 186 10.94 -2.94 -16.75
N ASP A 187 11.70 -2.36 -15.82
CA ASP A 187 12.31 -3.14 -14.74
C ASP A 187 11.22 -3.65 -13.80
N THR A 188 11.41 -4.86 -13.25
CA THR A 188 10.51 -5.44 -12.26
C THR A 188 10.54 -4.65 -10.95
N ALA A 189 9.43 -4.03 -10.60
CA ALA A 189 9.28 -3.26 -9.36
C ALA A 189 8.82 -4.11 -8.18
N ALA A 190 7.92 -5.07 -8.43
CA ALA A 190 7.39 -5.93 -7.39
C ALA A 190 7.09 -7.33 -7.89
N ILE A 191 7.18 -8.30 -6.97
CA ILE A 191 6.69 -9.67 -7.17
C ILE A 191 5.61 -9.94 -6.13
N LEU A 192 4.42 -10.29 -6.59
CA LEU A 192 3.29 -10.66 -5.76
C LEU A 192 2.89 -12.11 -6.03
N PHE A 193 2.67 -12.88 -4.98
CA PHE A 193 2.34 -14.28 -5.13
C PHE A 193 0.81 -14.49 -5.08
N SER A 194 0.28 -15.08 -6.15
CA SER A 194 -1.10 -15.53 -6.21
C SER A 194 -1.20 -17.03 -5.86
N SER A 195 -2.39 -17.47 -5.40
CA SER A 195 -2.67 -18.89 -5.22
C SER A 195 -2.72 -19.58 -6.58
N GLY A 196 -1.69 -20.34 -6.93
CA GLY A 196 -1.69 -21.12 -8.16
C GLY A 196 -2.78 -22.20 -8.15
N SER A 197 -3.40 -22.44 -9.28
CA SER A 197 -4.42 -23.49 -9.47
C SER A 197 -3.93 -24.91 -9.13
N GLU A 198 -2.61 -25.11 -9.13
CA GLU A 198 -1.95 -26.40 -8.85
C GLU A 198 -1.34 -26.46 -7.43
N GLY A 199 -1.71 -25.56 -6.54
CA GLY A 199 -1.28 -25.57 -5.14
C GLY A 199 0.11 -24.97 -4.87
N SER A 200 0.90 -24.63 -5.90
CA SER A 200 2.15 -23.87 -5.77
C SER A 200 1.88 -22.37 -6.01
N PRO A 201 2.42 -21.47 -5.17
CA PRO A 201 2.28 -20.05 -5.41
C PRO A 201 2.94 -19.64 -6.72
N LYS A 202 2.26 -18.77 -7.50
CA LYS A 202 2.80 -18.18 -8.73
C LYS A 202 3.26 -16.77 -8.44
N GLY A 203 4.52 -16.47 -8.70
CA GLY A 203 5.07 -15.10 -8.62
C GLY A 203 4.68 -14.32 -9.87
N VAL A 204 3.92 -13.25 -9.68
CA VAL A 204 3.57 -12.30 -10.73
C VAL A 204 4.52 -11.12 -10.64
N GLU A 205 5.34 -10.93 -11.67
CA GLU A 205 6.24 -9.81 -11.79
C GLU A 205 5.50 -8.59 -12.34
N LEU A 206 5.54 -7.49 -11.59
CA LEU A 206 4.95 -6.22 -11.98
C LEU A 206 6.07 -5.21 -12.22
N THR A 207 6.11 -4.63 -13.42
CA THR A 207 7.08 -3.59 -13.76
C THR A 207 6.69 -2.25 -13.15
N HIS A 208 7.64 -1.29 -13.12
CA HIS A 208 7.33 0.08 -12.76
C HIS A 208 6.22 0.67 -13.65
N MET A 209 6.21 0.32 -14.95
CA MET A 209 5.16 0.74 -15.89
C MET A 209 3.78 0.18 -15.49
N ASN A 210 3.71 -1.12 -15.19
CA ASN A 210 2.44 -1.75 -14.81
C ASN A 210 1.81 -1.05 -13.61
N ILE A 211 2.62 -0.85 -12.54
CA ILE A 211 2.14 -0.23 -11.29
C ILE A 211 1.79 1.24 -11.51
N ALA A 212 2.66 2.01 -12.17
CA ALA A 212 2.43 3.45 -12.35
C ALA A 212 1.23 3.74 -13.27
N ALA A 213 1.07 2.96 -14.35
CA ALA A 213 -0.06 3.13 -15.26
C ALA A 213 -1.39 2.80 -14.56
N ASN A 214 -1.46 1.66 -13.87
CA ASN A 214 -2.69 1.25 -13.21
C ASN A 214 -3.03 2.15 -12.00
N ALA A 215 -2.02 2.59 -11.23
CA ALA A 215 -2.22 3.57 -10.17
C ALA A 215 -2.80 4.88 -10.71
N LYS A 216 -2.28 5.38 -11.85
CA LYS A 216 -2.78 6.60 -12.47
C LYS A 216 -4.19 6.44 -13.05
N GLN A 217 -4.47 5.31 -13.71
CA GLN A 217 -5.81 4.97 -14.18
C GLN A 217 -6.81 4.92 -13.01
N ALA A 218 -6.47 4.20 -11.94
CA ALA A 218 -7.31 4.12 -10.75
C ALA A 218 -7.55 5.49 -10.09
N ALA A 219 -6.53 6.35 -10.02
CA ALA A 219 -6.69 7.69 -9.47
C ALA A 219 -7.66 8.54 -10.30
N ILE A 220 -7.61 8.43 -11.63
CA ILE A 220 -8.53 9.12 -12.54
C ILE A 220 -9.95 8.57 -12.36
N GLU A 221 -10.14 7.25 -12.45
CA GLU A 221 -11.46 6.61 -12.39
C GLU A 221 -12.14 6.81 -11.03
N LEU A 222 -11.39 6.80 -9.93
CA LEU A 222 -11.92 7.05 -8.58
C LEU A 222 -12.07 8.54 -8.27
N GLU A 223 -11.76 9.41 -9.21
CA GLU A 223 -11.74 10.89 -9.03
C GLU A 223 -10.97 11.29 -7.78
N ALA A 224 -9.79 10.67 -7.60
CA ALA A 224 -8.99 10.86 -6.41
C ALA A 224 -8.47 12.32 -6.34
N ALA A 225 -8.74 12.97 -5.21
CA ALA A 225 -8.46 14.40 -5.00
C ALA A 225 -7.59 14.63 -3.75
N ASP A 226 -6.95 15.80 -3.67
CA ASP A 226 -6.12 16.22 -2.53
C ASP A 226 -6.90 16.25 -1.19
N SER A 227 -8.23 16.35 -1.26
CA SER A 227 -9.12 16.31 -0.09
C SER A 227 -9.43 14.90 0.41
N ASP A 228 -9.02 13.87 -0.33
CA ASP A 228 -9.30 12.50 0.06
C ASP A 228 -8.37 11.99 1.14
N VAL A 229 -8.88 11.00 1.87
CA VAL A 229 -8.15 10.15 2.81
C VAL A 229 -8.53 8.70 2.52
N ILE A 230 -7.55 7.89 2.12
CA ILE A 230 -7.79 6.50 1.73
C ILE A 230 -7.53 5.57 2.91
N MET A 231 -8.52 4.69 3.18
CA MET A 231 -8.37 3.65 4.20
C MET A 231 -7.55 2.48 3.65
N SER A 232 -6.26 2.43 3.98
CA SER A 232 -5.32 1.37 3.59
C SER A 232 -5.40 0.20 4.57
N THR A 233 -6.47 -0.57 4.51
CA THR A 233 -6.75 -1.69 5.41
C THR A 233 -6.62 -3.05 4.76
N LEU A 234 -6.49 -3.10 3.43
CA LEU A 234 -6.23 -4.32 2.71
C LEU A 234 -4.76 -4.75 2.83
N PRO A 235 -4.47 -6.06 2.91
CA PRO A 235 -3.08 -6.53 3.00
C PRO A 235 -2.26 -6.15 1.76
N THR A 236 -1.04 -5.65 1.99
CA THR A 236 -0.12 -5.21 0.93
C THR A 236 0.50 -6.34 0.13
N PHE A 237 0.40 -7.58 0.59
CA PHE A 237 0.79 -8.76 -0.20
C PHE A 237 -0.23 -9.15 -1.29
N HIS A 238 -1.41 -8.52 -1.29
CA HIS A 238 -2.35 -8.57 -2.41
C HIS A 238 -2.22 -7.31 -3.26
N ALA A 239 -2.27 -7.47 -4.58
CA ALA A 239 -2.12 -6.36 -5.52
C ALA A 239 -3.11 -5.21 -5.25
N PHE A 240 -4.32 -5.52 -4.80
CA PHE A 240 -5.36 -4.53 -4.47
C PHE A 240 -4.95 -3.65 -3.28
N GLY A 241 -4.45 -4.24 -2.19
CA GLY A 241 -3.91 -3.50 -1.05
C GLY A 241 -2.64 -2.75 -1.40
N PHE A 242 -1.75 -3.37 -2.15
CA PHE A 242 -0.47 -2.80 -2.53
C PHE A 242 -0.60 -1.60 -3.48
N ALA A 243 -1.22 -1.83 -4.64
CA ALA A 243 -1.27 -0.80 -5.67
C ALA A 243 -2.35 0.26 -5.39
N ILE A 244 -3.58 -0.14 -5.05
CA ILE A 244 -4.71 0.80 -4.99
C ILE A 244 -4.84 1.51 -3.65
N THR A 245 -4.59 0.82 -2.52
CA THR A 245 -4.76 1.48 -1.22
C THR A 245 -3.46 1.97 -0.58
N THR A 246 -2.31 1.69 -1.20
CA THR A 246 -1.01 2.13 -0.70
C THR A 246 -0.23 2.97 -1.72
N LEU A 247 0.15 2.40 -2.87
CA LEU A 247 1.03 3.11 -3.80
C LEU A 247 0.32 4.23 -4.58
N MET A 248 -0.89 3.99 -5.05
CA MET A 248 -1.67 4.98 -5.80
C MET A 248 -1.87 6.28 -4.98
N PRO A 249 -2.46 6.24 -3.76
CA PRO A 249 -2.65 7.46 -3.00
C PRO A 249 -1.33 8.15 -2.67
N LEU A 250 -0.31 7.41 -2.29
CA LEU A 250 1.00 8.00 -2.01
C LEU A 250 1.60 8.70 -3.23
N SER A 251 1.46 8.12 -4.43
CA SER A 251 1.96 8.74 -5.67
C SER A 251 1.18 10.00 -6.07
N GLU A 252 -0.07 10.11 -5.70
CA GLU A 252 -0.91 11.31 -5.93
C GLU A 252 -0.82 12.32 -4.77
N GLY A 253 -0.10 12.00 -3.69
CA GLY A 253 0.04 12.89 -2.51
C GLY A 253 -1.15 12.84 -1.56
N ILE A 254 -2.00 11.83 -1.70
CA ILE A 254 -3.20 11.59 -0.89
C ILE A 254 -2.80 10.81 0.37
N PRO A 255 -3.23 11.24 1.56
CA PRO A 255 -2.93 10.53 2.79
C PRO A 255 -3.63 9.18 2.89
N ILE A 256 -2.94 8.22 3.52
CA ILE A 256 -3.47 6.91 3.82
C ILE A 256 -3.60 6.67 5.32
N VAL A 257 -4.65 5.96 5.72
CA VAL A 257 -4.86 5.51 7.10
C VAL A 257 -4.78 4.00 7.13
N CYS A 258 -3.75 3.48 7.78
CA CYS A 258 -3.43 2.06 7.81
C CYS A 258 -4.05 1.36 9.02
N HIS A 259 -4.50 0.13 8.80
CA HIS A 259 -4.82 -0.83 9.86
C HIS A 259 -4.39 -2.23 9.46
N ALA A 260 -3.77 -2.94 10.41
CA ALA A 260 -3.13 -4.23 10.16
C ALA A 260 -4.11 -5.40 9.93
N ASP A 261 -5.32 -5.30 10.47
CA ASP A 261 -6.33 -6.36 10.42
C ASP A 261 -7.61 -5.86 9.74
N PRO A 262 -7.88 -6.25 8.49
CA PRO A 262 -9.08 -5.82 7.76
C PRO A 262 -10.39 -6.32 8.38
N LYS A 263 -10.33 -7.28 9.30
CA LYS A 263 -11.50 -7.84 10.00
C LYS A 263 -11.91 -7.00 11.20
N ASP A 264 -11.03 -6.15 11.72
CA ASP A 264 -11.34 -5.26 12.84
C ASP A 264 -12.09 -4.01 12.37
N VAL A 265 -13.28 -4.24 11.85
CA VAL A 265 -14.14 -3.18 11.32
C VAL A 265 -14.54 -2.12 12.35
N SER A 266 -14.51 -2.46 13.65
CA SER A 266 -14.79 -1.52 14.73
C SER A 266 -13.71 -0.46 14.83
N THR A 267 -12.44 -0.87 14.91
CA THR A 267 -11.29 0.04 14.93
C THR A 267 -11.18 0.81 13.62
N ILE A 268 -11.41 0.15 12.47
CA ILE A 268 -11.37 0.82 11.17
C ILE A 268 -12.45 1.91 11.07
N SER A 269 -13.69 1.64 11.52
CA SER A 269 -14.75 2.66 11.48
C SER A 269 -14.46 3.86 12.40
N SER A 270 -13.84 3.62 13.55
CA SER A 270 -13.33 4.70 14.41
C SER A 270 -12.22 5.50 13.73
N GLY A 271 -11.37 4.83 12.94
CA GLY A 271 -10.35 5.47 12.11
C GLY A 271 -10.96 6.32 10.99
N ILE A 272 -11.99 5.83 10.30
CA ILE A 272 -12.74 6.60 9.29
C ILE A 272 -13.26 7.89 9.91
N GLN A 273 -13.91 7.80 11.06
CA GLN A 273 -14.44 8.97 11.76
C GLN A 273 -13.32 9.94 12.22
N LYS A 274 -12.26 9.40 12.84
CA LYS A 274 -11.13 10.19 13.39
C LYS A 274 -10.38 10.98 12.31
N TYR A 275 -10.13 10.34 11.18
CA TYR A 275 -9.32 10.90 10.09
C TYR A 275 -10.14 11.44 8.93
N SER A 276 -11.47 11.46 9.06
CA SER A 276 -12.40 11.83 7.99
C SER A 276 -12.11 11.03 6.70
N GLY A 277 -11.96 9.70 6.84
CA GLY A 277 -11.70 8.80 5.72
C GLY A 277 -12.77 8.94 4.63
N THR A 278 -12.36 9.10 3.37
CA THR A 278 -13.29 9.37 2.26
C THR A 278 -13.45 8.21 1.30
N ILE A 279 -12.44 7.36 1.18
CA ILE A 279 -12.46 6.20 0.28
C ILE A 279 -12.15 4.94 1.07
N LEU A 280 -13.08 3.99 1.02
CA LEU A 280 -12.94 2.65 1.60
C LEU A 280 -12.93 1.62 0.48
N VAL A 281 -11.87 0.82 0.43
CA VAL A 281 -11.75 -0.29 -0.51
C VAL A 281 -11.71 -1.59 0.27
N GLY A 282 -12.53 -2.57 -0.11
CA GLY A 282 -12.60 -3.84 0.61
C GLY A 282 -13.05 -5.01 -0.26
N THR A 283 -12.98 -6.22 0.28
CA THR A 283 -13.67 -7.35 -0.33
C THR A 283 -15.14 -7.35 0.12
N PRO A 284 -16.07 -7.94 -0.64
CA PRO A 284 -17.44 -8.12 -0.19
C PRO A 284 -17.54 -8.78 1.19
N THR A 285 -16.66 -9.74 1.47
CA THR A 285 -16.58 -10.40 2.78
C THR A 285 -16.28 -9.39 3.91
N PHE A 286 -15.33 -8.48 3.73
CA PHE A 286 -15.03 -7.45 4.73
C PHE A 286 -16.15 -6.40 4.82
N LEU A 287 -16.72 -5.96 3.69
CA LEU A 287 -17.84 -5.01 3.68
C LEU A 287 -19.06 -5.56 4.44
N ARG A 288 -19.35 -6.85 4.31
CA ARG A 288 -20.40 -7.51 5.10
C ARG A 288 -20.15 -7.39 6.62
N MET A 289 -18.88 -7.46 7.05
CA MET A 289 -18.55 -7.32 8.49
C MET A 289 -18.93 -5.95 9.05
N TYR A 290 -18.77 -4.86 8.28
CA TYR A 290 -19.25 -3.53 8.68
C TYR A 290 -20.77 -3.53 8.83
N THR A 291 -21.47 -4.18 7.92
CA THR A 291 -22.96 -4.24 7.93
C THR A 291 -23.48 -4.95 9.17
N ILE A 292 -22.90 -6.10 9.54
CA ILE A 292 -23.39 -6.92 10.68
C ILE A 292 -22.89 -6.43 12.04
N SER A 293 -21.81 -5.66 12.09
CA SER A 293 -21.26 -5.15 13.35
C SER A 293 -22.20 -4.13 13.98
N LYS A 294 -22.57 -4.36 15.25
CA LYS A 294 -23.35 -3.39 16.05
C LYS A 294 -22.53 -2.17 16.48
N LYS A 295 -21.19 -2.27 16.45
CA LYS A 295 -20.28 -1.18 16.84
C LYS A 295 -20.05 -0.17 15.70
N VAL A 296 -20.31 -0.56 14.46
CA VAL A 296 -20.18 0.32 13.29
C VAL A 296 -21.51 0.98 13.03
N THR A 297 -21.57 2.31 13.13
CA THR A 297 -22.78 3.11 12.95
C THR A 297 -22.73 3.92 11.66
N TYR A 298 -23.84 4.49 11.25
CA TYR A 298 -23.91 5.42 10.12
C TYR A 298 -22.96 6.62 10.33
N GLU A 299 -22.97 7.19 11.52
CA GLU A 299 -22.18 8.36 11.88
C GLU A 299 -20.67 8.11 11.76
N SER A 300 -20.22 6.88 12.07
CA SER A 300 -18.80 6.52 11.94
C SER A 300 -18.33 6.35 10.48
N MET A 301 -19.27 6.29 9.53
CA MET A 301 -19.00 6.06 8.11
C MET A 301 -19.38 7.25 7.22
N GLN A 302 -19.96 8.30 7.78
CA GLN A 302 -20.57 9.41 7.03
C GLN A 302 -19.59 10.26 6.22
N SER A 303 -18.28 10.22 6.55
CA SER A 303 -17.24 10.93 5.78
C SER A 303 -16.86 10.23 4.47
N LEU A 304 -17.21 8.95 4.33
CA LEU A 304 -16.95 8.23 3.10
C LEU A 304 -17.75 8.83 1.93
N ARG A 305 -17.09 9.04 0.81
CA ARG A 305 -17.74 9.41 -0.45
C ARG A 305 -17.75 8.27 -1.47
N LEU A 306 -16.84 7.30 -1.30
CA LEU A 306 -16.67 6.19 -2.23
C LEU A 306 -16.36 4.88 -1.49
N VAL A 307 -17.09 3.83 -1.82
CA VAL A 307 -16.84 2.47 -1.34
C VAL A 307 -16.73 1.54 -2.53
N VAL A 308 -15.57 0.86 -2.65
CA VAL A 308 -15.30 -0.07 -3.76
C VAL A 308 -15.12 -1.49 -3.21
N ALA A 309 -15.89 -2.42 -3.75
CA ALA A 309 -15.77 -3.85 -3.51
C ALA A 309 -14.98 -4.51 -4.63
N GLY A 310 -13.98 -5.33 -4.31
CA GLY A 310 -13.21 -6.06 -5.31
C GLY A 310 -12.68 -7.39 -4.82
N ALA A 311 -11.96 -8.10 -5.68
CA ALA A 311 -11.36 -9.43 -5.44
C ALA A 311 -12.34 -10.59 -5.26
N GLU A 312 -13.60 -10.33 -4.98
CA GLU A 312 -14.68 -11.32 -4.86
C GLU A 312 -15.93 -10.74 -5.54
N LYS A 313 -16.83 -11.63 -6.01
CA LYS A 313 -18.11 -11.19 -6.58
C LYS A 313 -18.97 -10.48 -5.53
N LEU A 314 -19.40 -9.26 -5.81
CA LEU A 314 -20.32 -8.52 -4.95
C LEU A 314 -21.75 -9.07 -5.08
N ARG A 315 -22.20 -9.77 -4.04
CA ARG A 315 -23.58 -10.28 -3.99
C ARG A 315 -24.52 -9.14 -3.59
N SER A 316 -25.76 -9.17 -4.16
CA SER A 316 -26.79 -8.17 -3.86
C SER A 316 -27.06 -8.01 -2.36
N GLU A 317 -27.09 -9.11 -1.61
CA GLU A 317 -27.30 -9.08 -0.15
C GLU A 317 -26.25 -8.21 0.59
N VAL A 318 -24.99 -8.27 0.16
CA VAL A 318 -23.92 -7.46 0.77
C VAL A 318 -24.06 -6.00 0.35
N ARG A 319 -24.25 -5.75 -0.94
CA ARG A 319 -24.45 -4.40 -1.48
C ARG A 319 -25.65 -3.73 -0.83
N ASP A 320 -26.83 -4.34 -0.92
CA ASP A 320 -28.09 -3.77 -0.44
C ASP A 320 -28.08 -3.59 1.09
N GLY A 321 -27.43 -4.52 1.82
CA GLY A 321 -27.23 -4.42 3.27
C GLY A 321 -26.36 -3.24 3.67
N PHE A 322 -25.25 -3.01 2.94
CA PHE A 322 -24.36 -1.89 3.16
C PHE A 322 -25.03 -0.55 2.84
N GLU A 323 -25.65 -0.46 1.67
CA GLU A 323 -26.39 0.72 1.22
C GLU A 323 -27.54 1.09 2.18
N LYS A 324 -28.30 0.09 2.64
CA LYS A 324 -29.38 0.30 3.61
C LYS A 324 -28.87 0.88 4.92
N LYS A 325 -27.76 0.34 5.44
CA LYS A 325 -27.22 0.74 6.76
C LYS A 325 -26.49 2.09 6.70
N PHE A 326 -25.69 2.32 5.67
CA PHE A 326 -24.78 3.47 5.61
C PHE A 326 -25.23 4.55 4.61
N LYS A 327 -26.33 4.32 3.89
CA LYS A 327 -26.89 5.26 2.88
C LYS A 327 -25.89 5.63 1.78
N MET A 328 -25.03 4.68 1.42
CA MET A 328 -23.94 4.87 0.49
C MET A 328 -23.87 3.66 -0.47
N PRO A 329 -23.77 3.92 -1.79
CA PRO A 329 -23.62 2.85 -2.77
C PRO A 329 -22.28 2.15 -2.67
N VAL A 330 -22.25 0.88 -3.05
CA VAL A 330 -21.03 0.09 -3.16
C VAL A 330 -20.79 -0.23 -4.64
N TYR A 331 -19.64 0.23 -5.15
CA TYR A 331 -19.23 -0.01 -6.53
C TYR A 331 -18.38 -1.26 -6.63
N GLU A 332 -18.55 -2.02 -7.71
CA GLU A 332 -17.81 -3.25 -7.92
C GLU A 332 -16.61 -3.01 -8.84
N GLY A 333 -15.41 -3.40 -8.38
CA GLY A 333 -14.20 -3.42 -9.17
C GLY A 333 -13.78 -4.85 -9.50
N TYR A 334 -13.31 -5.06 -10.71
CA TYR A 334 -12.74 -6.32 -11.17
C TYR A 334 -11.26 -6.17 -11.50
N GLY A 335 -10.50 -7.20 -11.15
CA GLY A 335 -9.08 -7.26 -11.46
C GLY A 335 -8.41 -8.53 -10.97
N THR A 336 -7.17 -8.70 -11.39
CA THR A 336 -6.29 -9.81 -11.01
C THR A 336 -4.91 -9.27 -10.68
N THR A 337 -4.05 -10.08 -10.06
CA THR A 337 -2.66 -9.66 -9.80
C THR A 337 -1.95 -9.25 -11.09
N GLU A 338 -2.20 -9.98 -12.17
CA GLU A 338 -1.62 -9.76 -13.50
C GLU A 338 -2.08 -8.47 -14.18
N THR A 339 -3.20 -7.87 -13.75
CA THR A 339 -3.69 -6.58 -14.26
C THR A 339 -3.27 -5.37 -13.42
N SER A 340 -2.47 -5.55 -12.36
CA SER A 340 -1.77 -4.53 -11.55
C SER A 340 -2.58 -3.64 -10.59
N PRO A 341 -3.71 -3.98 -9.98
CA PRO A 341 -4.62 -5.11 -10.21
C PRO A 341 -5.87 -4.73 -11.01
N GLY A 342 -6.18 -3.46 -11.21
CA GLY A 342 -7.47 -2.99 -11.70
C GLY A 342 -7.64 -3.20 -13.20
N ALA A 343 -8.71 -3.87 -13.62
CA ALA A 343 -9.11 -4.01 -15.02
C ALA A 343 -10.35 -3.18 -15.34
N SER A 344 -11.31 -3.11 -14.41
CA SER A 344 -12.51 -2.29 -14.54
C SER A 344 -13.12 -1.95 -13.18
N VAL A 345 -13.89 -0.89 -13.11
CA VAL A 345 -14.70 -0.51 -11.96
C VAL A 345 -16.04 0.03 -12.45
N ASN A 346 -17.13 -0.34 -11.79
CA ASN A 346 -18.41 0.31 -12.00
C ASN A 346 -18.36 1.66 -11.29
N LEU A 347 -18.73 2.71 -11.99
CA LEU A 347 -18.82 4.06 -11.44
C LEU A 347 -20.28 4.47 -11.27
N PRO A 348 -20.57 5.50 -10.44
CA PRO A 348 -21.88 6.11 -10.43
C PRO A 348 -22.30 6.48 -11.86
N ASP A 349 -23.59 6.32 -12.14
CA ASP A 349 -24.16 6.82 -13.39
C ASP A 349 -23.84 8.31 -13.48
N ILE A 350 -23.06 8.67 -14.50
CA ILE A 350 -22.69 10.04 -14.82
C ILE A 350 -23.83 10.67 -15.64
#